data_522e38c7355cd4992ccbb28b1e23edf9
#
_entry.id   522e38c7355cd4992ccbb28b1e23edf9
#
_cell.length_a   1.000
_cell.length_b   1.000
_cell.length_c   1.000
_cell.angle_alpha   90.00
_cell.angle_beta   90.00
_cell.angle_gamma   90.00
#
_symmetry.space_group_name_H-M   'P 1'
#
loop_
_entity.id
_entity.type
_entity.pdbx_description
1 polymer ?
#
loop_
_entity_poly.entity_id
_entity_poly.type
_entity_poly.pdbx_seq_one_letter_code
_entity_poly.pdbx_strand_id
1 'polypeptide(L)'
;MKMMKHILMAGAAAAMALTSCQQKPYPIFFLTEADGVAGNSAKFIVMYNGKPYSRMPIVNHDKIESFHSFMSMQDGSYGVVFTLKKEWRTRLYSYTENKYGMLILPVVNGLAFQPLRVNSPIRDGKLVIWNGLNGYDLKMIARHIRPENPEMEKKRFKDENPRPLPKLEKDNKNSRKDHTGQVIGELFSSAS
;
A
#
# COMPACT_ATOMS: atom_id res chain seq x y z
N MET A 1 41.29 -51.33 42.22
CA MET A 1 41.52 -49.92 41.85
C MET A 1 41.32 -49.79 40.36
N LYS A 2 40.16 -49.22 39.92
CA LYS A 2 39.90 -48.92 38.51
C LYS A 2 39.40 -47.51 38.47
N MET A 3 40.21 -46.60 37.90
CA MET A 3 39.84 -45.22 37.62
C MET A 3 38.84 -45.16 36.44
N MET A 4 37.67 -44.71 36.70
CA MET A 4 36.67 -44.38 35.65
C MET A 4 36.90 -42.96 35.21
N LYS A 5 37.31 -42.79 33.94
CA LYS A 5 37.45 -41.50 33.26
C LYS A 5 36.08 -41.03 32.82
N HIS A 6 35.61 -39.94 33.42
CA HIS A 6 34.42 -39.24 32.94
C HIS A 6 34.78 -38.39 31.72
N ILE A 7 34.26 -38.77 30.56
CA ILE A 7 34.32 -37.95 29.36
C ILE A 7 33.14 -37.00 29.38
N LEU A 8 33.44 -35.72 29.64
CA LEU A 8 32.48 -34.64 29.49
C LEU A 8 32.31 -34.31 28.00
N MET A 9 31.22 -34.75 27.41
CA MET A 9 30.80 -34.26 26.09
C MET A 9 30.12 -32.89 26.26
N ALA A 10 30.84 -31.81 25.94
CA ALA A 10 30.31 -30.50 25.79
C ALA A 10 29.58 -30.41 24.42
N GLY A 11 28.26 -30.57 24.44
CA GLY A 11 27.41 -30.36 23.27
C GLY A 11 27.27 -28.85 23.03
N ALA A 12 28.00 -28.34 22.04
CA ALA A 12 27.79 -26.98 21.54
C ALA A 12 26.46 -26.92 20.77
N ALA A 13 25.40 -26.49 21.41
CA ALA A 13 24.15 -26.13 20.73
C ALA A 13 24.38 -24.85 19.94
N ALA A 14 24.68 -24.99 18.65
CA ALA A 14 24.66 -23.89 17.72
C ALA A 14 23.19 -23.44 17.53
N ALA A 15 22.76 -22.46 18.30
CA ALA A 15 21.50 -21.75 18.08
C ALA A 15 21.64 -20.96 16.77
N MET A 16 21.23 -21.57 15.65
CA MET A 16 21.01 -20.84 14.41
C MET A 16 19.86 -19.87 14.65
N ALA A 17 20.19 -18.62 14.95
CA ALA A 17 19.25 -17.53 14.90
C ALA A 17 18.80 -17.37 13.43
N LEU A 18 17.68 -18.02 13.10
CA LEU A 18 16.95 -17.73 11.85
C LEU A 18 16.42 -16.31 11.98
N THR A 19 17.24 -15.33 11.61
CA THR A 19 16.78 -13.99 11.34
C THR A 19 15.81 -14.09 10.17
N SER A 20 14.53 -14.26 10.50
CA SER A 20 13.44 -14.12 9.56
C SER A 20 13.54 -12.70 8.99
N CYS A 21 14.04 -12.58 7.77
CA CYS A 21 13.95 -11.35 7.00
C CYS A 21 12.45 -11.07 6.80
N GLN A 22 11.83 -10.36 7.73
CA GLN A 22 10.47 -9.87 7.56
C GLN A 22 10.52 -8.91 6.37
N GLN A 23 10.10 -9.40 5.22
CA GLN A 23 9.89 -8.55 4.05
C GLN A 23 8.90 -7.47 4.45
N LYS A 24 9.36 -6.20 4.40
CA LYS A 24 8.46 -5.07 4.66
C LYS A 24 7.23 -5.20 3.78
N PRO A 25 6.02 -5.07 4.34
CA PRO A 25 4.81 -5.15 3.55
C PRO A 25 4.84 -4.07 2.46
N TYR A 26 4.34 -4.40 1.28
CA TYR A 26 4.15 -3.42 0.21
C TYR A 26 2.95 -2.55 0.59
N PRO A 27 3.14 -1.31 1.03
CA PRO A 27 2.08 -0.55 1.68
C PRO A 27 1.03 -0.11 0.65
N ILE A 28 -0.23 -0.45 0.93
CA ILE A 28 -1.39 -0.02 0.16
C ILE A 28 -2.35 0.64 1.13
N PHE A 29 -2.73 1.88 0.81
CA PHE A 29 -3.64 2.67 1.61
C PHE A 29 -4.71 3.32 0.75
N PHE A 30 -5.89 3.50 1.31
CA PHE A 30 -6.96 4.30 0.74
C PHE A 30 -7.30 5.40 1.74
N LEU A 31 -6.98 6.64 1.38
CA LEU A 31 -7.15 7.82 2.20
C LEU A 31 -8.42 8.56 1.77
N THR A 32 -9.19 9.07 2.71
CA THR A 32 -10.38 9.86 2.41
C THR A 32 -10.08 11.34 2.42
N GLU A 33 -10.80 12.11 1.61
CA GLU A 33 -10.80 13.56 1.66
C GLU A 33 -11.11 14.02 3.09
N ALA A 34 -10.33 14.97 3.60
CA ALA A 34 -10.50 15.50 4.95
C ALA A 34 -11.51 16.63 4.95
N ASP A 35 -12.53 16.54 5.80
CA ASP A 35 -13.50 17.60 6.01
C ASP A 35 -12.81 18.74 6.79
N GLY A 36 -12.44 19.80 6.07
CA GLY A 36 -11.95 21.06 6.64
C GLY A 36 -10.61 20.97 7.39
N VAL A 37 -9.69 21.86 7.08
CA VAL A 37 -8.44 22.02 7.83
C VAL A 37 -8.70 23.05 8.93
N ALA A 38 -9.16 22.61 10.09
CA ALA A 38 -9.25 23.49 11.27
C ALA A 38 -8.10 23.18 12.23
N GLY A 39 -7.19 24.12 12.39
CA GLY A 39 -6.21 24.16 13.48
C GLY A 39 -5.15 23.07 13.47
N ASN A 40 -4.92 22.42 14.63
CA ASN A 40 -3.86 21.43 14.88
C ASN A 40 -3.94 20.12 14.06
N SER A 41 -4.92 20.00 13.18
CA SER A 41 -5.14 18.83 12.33
C SER A 41 -4.14 18.68 11.16
N ALA A 42 -3.31 19.71 10.91
CA ALA A 42 -2.33 19.68 9.80
C ALA A 42 -1.36 18.48 9.85
N LYS A 43 -1.03 17.97 11.04
CA LYS A 43 -0.19 16.77 11.22
C LYS A 43 -0.82 15.49 10.66
N PHE A 44 -2.14 15.46 10.51
CA PHE A 44 -2.90 14.29 10.08
C PHE A 44 -3.43 14.40 8.64
N ILE A 45 -2.92 15.36 7.87
CA ILE A 45 -3.37 15.64 6.51
C ILE A 45 -2.24 15.46 5.52
N VAL A 46 -2.59 14.91 4.35
CA VAL A 46 -1.74 14.82 3.16
C VAL A 46 -2.39 15.65 2.07
N MET A 47 -1.64 16.52 1.42
CA MET A 47 -2.12 17.28 0.28
C MET A 47 -1.85 16.53 -1.03
N TYR A 48 -2.87 16.38 -1.87
CA TYR A 48 -2.74 15.82 -3.22
C TYR A 48 -3.62 16.61 -4.20
N ASN A 49 -3.01 17.13 -5.26
CA ASN A 49 -3.69 18.00 -6.26
C ASN A 49 -4.52 19.13 -5.62
N GLY A 50 -3.97 19.82 -4.61
CA GLY A 50 -4.62 20.91 -3.89
C GLY A 50 -5.74 20.50 -2.94
N LYS A 51 -6.00 19.19 -2.76
CA LYS A 51 -7.02 18.67 -1.83
C LYS A 51 -6.40 18.00 -0.61
N PRO A 52 -6.98 18.20 0.58
CA PRO A 52 -6.52 17.56 1.81
C PRO A 52 -7.09 16.14 1.93
N TYR A 53 -6.25 15.19 2.34
CA TYR A 53 -6.63 13.81 2.64
C TYR A 53 -6.18 13.44 4.05
N SER A 54 -6.99 12.66 4.76
CA SER A 54 -6.63 12.14 6.09
C SER A 54 -5.46 11.15 5.98
N ARG A 55 -4.44 11.29 6.83
CA ARG A 55 -3.36 10.29 6.95
C ARG A 55 -3.84 8.96 7.52
N MET A 56 -4.97 8.96 8.21
CA MET A 56 -5.55 7.72 8.72
C MET A 56 -6.30 7.03 7.58
N PRO A 57 -5.80 5.89 7.09
CA PRO A 57 -6.43 5.20 5.98
C PRO A 57 -7.77 4.59 6.41
N ILE A 58 -8.78 4.72 5.57
CA ILE A 58 -10.04 4.00 5.72
C ILE A 58 -9.83 2.49 5.47
N VAL A 59 -8.92 2.17 4.54
CA VAL A 59 -8.51 0.80 4.21
C VAL A 59 -7.00 0.76 4.05
N ASN A 60 -6.35 -0.26 4.62
CA ASN A 60 -4.96 -0.63 4.38
C ASN A 60 -4.87 -2.06 3.82
N HIS A 61 -3.66 -2.48 3.43
CA HIS A 61 -3.42 -3.80 2.83
C HIS A 61 -3.98 -4.98 3.66
N ASP A 62 -3.96 -4.90 5.01
CA ASP A 62 -4.46 -5.96 5.89
C ASP A 62 -5.96 -6.23 5.76
N LYS A 63 -6.71 -5.26 5.22
CA LYS A 63 -8.17 -5.31 5.06
C LYS A 63 -8.58 -5.87 3.70
N ILE A 64 -7.60 -6.07 2.82
CA ILE A 64 -7.82 -6.59 1.47
C ILE A 64 -7.76 -8.12 1.49
N GLU A 65 -8.71 -8.75 0.85
CA GLU A 65 -8.81 -10.21 0.71
C GLU A 65 -8.10 -10.69 -0.56
N SER A 66 -8.39 -10.02 -1.68
CA SER A 66 -7.89 -10.40 -2.99
C SER A 66 -7.78 -9.21 -3.91
N PHE A 67 -7.11 -9.41 -5.04
CA PHE A 67 -7.08 -8.42 -6.10
C PHE A 67 -7.21 -9.07 -7.48
N HIS A 68 -7.68 -8.26 -8.43
CA HIS A 68 -7.73 -8.57 -9.84
C HIS A 68 -7.16 -7.39 -10.64
N SER A 69 -6.16 -7.64 -11.49
CA SER A 69 -5.62 -6.59 -12.35
C SER A 69 -6.29 -6.56 -13.72
N PHE A 70 -6.22 -5.44 -14.40
CA PHE A 70 -6.67 -5.26 -15.78
C PHE A 70 -5.74 -4.29 -16.51
N MET A 71 -5.70 -4.38 -17.83
CA MET A 71 -4.95 -3.42 -18.64
C MET A 71 -5.77 -2.16 -18.83
N SER A 72 -5.16 -1.01 -18.52
CA SER A 72 -5.77 0.30 -18.79
C SER A 72 -5.72 0.60 -20.27
N MET A 73 -6.86 1.00 -20.84
CA MET A 73 -6.94 1.42 -22.23
C MET A 73 -6.38 2.83 -22.46
N GLN A 74 -6.11 3.59 -21.41
CA GLN A 74 -5.67 4.98 -21.51
C GLN A 74 -4.18 5.11 -21.80
N ASP A 75 -3.36 4.29 -21.17
CA ASP A 75 -1.89 4.45 -21.16
C ASP A 75 -1.13 3.13 -21.26
N GLY A 76 -1.83 2.00 -21.41
CA GLY A 76 -1.23 0.66 -21.45
C GLY A 76 -0.66 0.18 -20.11
N SER A 77 -0.82 0.96 -19.04
CA SER A 77 -0.48 0.55 -17.68
C SER A 77 -1.52 -0.43 -17.13
N TYR A 78 -1.35 -0.86 -15.89
CA TYR A 78 -2.32 -1.72 -15.23
C TYR A 78 -3.16 -0.94 -14.22
N GLY A 79 -4.45 -1.29 -14.18
CA GLY A 79 -5.34 -1.00 -13.08
C GLY A 79 -5.52 -2.23 -12.20
N VAL A 80 -6.04 -2.02 -10.99
CA VAL A 80 -6.31 -3.09 -10.01
C VAL A 80 -7.62 -2.84 -9.31
N VAL A 81 -8.44 -3.89 -9.21
CA VAL A 81 -9.60 -3.95 -8.33
C VAL A 81 -9.20 -4.72 -7.07
N PHE A 82 -9.32 -4.10 -5.93
CA PHE A 82 -9.14 -4.75 -4.63
C PHE A 82 -10.48 -5.13 -4.05
N THR A 83 -10.62 -6.38 -3.62
CA THR A 83 -11.80 -6.90 -2.91
C THR A 83 -11.48 -6.96 -1.42
N LEU A 84 -12.29 -6.31 -0.59
CA LEU A 84 -12.09 -6.26 0.85
C LEU A 84 -12.57 -7.54 1.53
N LYS A 85 -11.99 -7.86 2.69
CA LYS A 85 -12.49 -8.88 3.60
C LYS A 85 -13.92 -8.59 4.02
N LYS A 86 -14.72 -9.62 4.27
CA LYS A 86 -16.16 -9.53 4.52
C LYS A 86 -16.54 -8.49 5.57
N GLU A 87 -15.85 -8.47 6.69
CA GLU A 87 -16.10 -7.52 7.79
C GLU A 87 -15.83 -6.06 7.42
N TRP A 88 -14.96 -5.83 6.46
CA TRP A 88 -14.59 -4.49 5.98
C TRP A 88 -15.51 -3.97 4.88
N ARG A 89 -16.21 -4.84 4.16
CA ARG A 89 -17.22 -4.45 3.16
C ARG A 89 -18.35 -3.66 3.80
N THR A 90 -18.88 -4.17 4.92
CA THR A 90 -19.94 -3.47 5.68
C THR A 90 -19.47 -2.13 6.22
N ARG A 91 -18.23 -2.07 6.73
CA ARG A 91 -17.66 -0.80 7.23
C ARG A 91 -17.47 0.22 6.13
N LEU A 92 -16.96 -0.21 4.96
CA LEU A 92 -16.81 0.67 3.80
C LEU A 92 -18.17 1.18 3.31
N TYR A 93 -19.18 0.30 3.25
CA TYR A 93 -20.55 0.69 2.91
C TYR A 93 -21.07 1.77 3.87
N SER A 94 -21.07 1.51 5.18
CA SER A 94 -21.55 2.47 6.19
C SER A 94 -20.78 3.80 6.15
N TYR A 95 -19.47 3.75 5.87
CA TYR A 95 -18.66 4.95 5.75
C TYR A 95 -19.02 5.78 4.51
N THR A 96 -19.36 5.12 3.40
CA THR A 96 -19.65 5.78 2.10
C THR A 96 -21.13 6.11 1.90
N GLU A 97 -22.03 5.62 2.75
CA GLU A 97 -23.49 5.74 2.59
C GLU A 97 -23.97 7.19 2.50
N ASN A 98 -23.36 8.11 3.28
CA ASN A 98 -23.72 9.54 3.30
C ASN A 98 -22.59 10.44 2.77
N LYS A 99 -21.68 9.90 1.94
CA LYS A 99 -20.48 10.59 1.47
C LYS A 99 -20.44 10.75 -0.05
N TYR A 100 -21.61 11.08 -0.64
CA TYR A 100 -21.69 11.34 -2.08
C TYR A 100 -20.73 12.45 -2.52
N GLY A 101 -19.96 12.19 -3.57
CA GLY A 101 -18.98 13.13 -4.12
C GLY A 101 -17.63 13.14 -3.41
N MET A 102 -17.49 12.50 -2.24
CA MET A 102 -16.22 12.35 -1.54
C MET A 102 -15.17 11.64 -2.42
N LEU A 103 -13.93 12.06 -2.27
CA LEU A 103 -12.80 11.41 -2.94
C LEU A 103 -12.07 10.44 -2.01
N ILE A 104 -11.70 9.29 -2.56
CA ILE A 104 -10.83 8.30 -1.91
C ILE A 104 -9.54 8.23 -2.70
N LEU A 105 -8.42 8.58 -2.08
CA LEU A 105 -7.09 8.59 -2.69
C LEU A 105 -6.38 7.25 -2.47
N PRO A 106 -6.15 6.45 -3.53
CA PRO A 106 -5.31 5.27 -3.45
C PRO A 106 -3.84 5.67 -3.35
N VAL A 107 -3.10 5.01 -2.46
CA VAL A 107 -1.65 5.16 -2.31
C VAL A 107 -1.04 3.77 -2.28
N VAL A 108 -0.11 3.49 -3.19
CA VAL A 108 0.63 2.23 -3.26
C VAL A 108 2.11 2.52 -3.21
N ASN A 109 2.81 1.93 -2.26
CA ASN A 109 4.25 2.13 -2.05
C ASN A 109 4.67 3.61 -2.03
N GLY A 110 3.88 4.46 -1.37
CA GLY A 110 4.11 5.90 -1.26
C GLY A 110 3.73 6.72 -2.51
N LEU A 111 3.28 6.09 -3.60
CA LEU A 111 2.78 6.78 -4.79
C LEU A 111 1.27 6.92 -4.73
N ALA A 112 0.79 8.14 -4.92
CA ALA A 112 -0.64 8.42 -5.02
C ALA A 112 -1.14 8.23 -6.46
N PHE A 113 -2.33 7.66 -6.57
CA PHE A 113 -3.00 7.41 -7.85
C PHE A 113 -4.25 8.30 -7.98
N GLN A 114 -4.88 8.26 -9.15
CA GLN A 114 -6.08 9.03 -9.39
C GLN A 114 -7.16 8.73 -8.35
N PRO A 115 -7.71 9.76 -7.66
CA PRO A 115 -8.72 9.56 -6.65
C PRO A 115 -10.01 8.98 -7.21
N LEU A 116 -10.62 8.07 -6.45
CA LEU A 116 -11.96 7.53 -6.71
C LEU A 116 -13.01 8.51 -6.19
N ARG A 117 -14.01 8.82 -7.02
CA ARG A 117 -15.18 9.57 -6.57
C ARG A 117 -16.26 8.59 -6.09
N VAL A 118 -16.77 8.81 -4.90
CA VAL A 118 -17.92 8.06 -4.34
C VAL A 118 -19.20 8.59 -4.96
N ASN A 119 -19.69 7.92 -6.02
CA ASN A 119 -20.94 8.28 -6.71
C ASN A 119 -22.16 7.53 -6.16
N SER A 120 -21.93 6.49 -5.38
CA SER A 120 -22.92 5.71 -4.66
C SER A 120 -22.25 4.97 -3.50
N PRO A 121 -23.00 4.53 -2.48
CA PRO A 121 -22.44 3.72 -1.40
C PRO A 121 -21.77 2.45 -1.94
N ILE A 122 -20.55 2.17 -1.49
CA ILE A 122 -19.74 1.03 -1.97
C ILE A 122 -20.21 -0.23 -1.24
N ARG A 123 -21.13 -0.97 -1.84
CA ARG A 123 -21.75 -2.17 -1.24
C ARG A 123 -20.98 -3.46 -1.50
N ASP A 124 -20.30 -3.52 -2.64
CA ASP A 124 -19.56 -4.72 -3.08
C ASP A 124 -18.20 -4.87 -2.38
N GLY A 125 -17.78 -3.84 -1.64
CA GLY A 125 -16.49 -3.83 -0.95
C GLY A 125 -15.30 -3.82 -1.89
N LYS A 126 -15.45 -3.22 -3.08
CA LYS A 126 -14.38 -3.11 -4.07
C LYS A 126 -13.84 -1.70 -4.15
N LEU A 127 -12.52 -1.59 -4.21
CA LEU A 127 -11.80 -0.34 -4.42
C LEU A 127 -10.90 -0.50 -5.63
N VAL A 128 -10.83 0.53 -6.49
CA VAL A 128 -10.18 0.44 -7.80
C VAL A 128 -9.05 1.45 -7.91
N ILE A 129 -7.93 1.02 -8.46
CA ILE A 129 -6.91 1.88 -9.07
C ILE A 129 -7.06 1.71 -10.59
N TRP A 130 -7.40 2.77 -11.30
CA TRP A 130 -7.77 2.66 -12.72
C TRP A 130 -6.59 2.44 -13.64
N ASN A 131 -5.45 3.03 -13.34
CA ASN A 131 -4.24 2.98 -14.17
C ASN A 131 -2.98 3.33 -13.38
N GLY A 132 -1.85 3.29 -14.06
CA GLY A 132 -0.59 3.78 -13.56
C GLY A 132 0.25 2.74 -12.82
N LEU A 133 -0.21 1.50 -12.62
CA LEU A 133 0.60 0.40 -12.09
C LEU A 133 1.35 -0.31 -13.22
N ASN A 134 2.49 -0.91 -12.91
CA ASN A 134 3.25 -1.74 -13.84
C ASN A 134 3.32 -3.20 -13.35
N GLY A 135 3.90 -4.10 -14.15
CA GLY A 135 4.01 -5.52 -13.81
C GLY A 135 4.82 -5.78 -12.52
N TYR A 136 5.79 -4.92 -12.21
CA TYR A 136 6.54 -4.99 -10.95
C TYR A 136 5.65 -4.69 -9.75
N ASP A 137 4.83 -3.62 -9.84
CA ASP A 137 3.87 -3.27 -8.79
C ASP A 137 2.90 -4.43 -8.52
N LEU A 138 2.36 -5.06 -9.60
CA LEU A 138 1.47 -6.21 -9.50
C LEU A 138 2.16 -7.41 -8.82
N LYS A 139 3.42 -7.69 -9.18
CA LYS A 139 4.23 -8.75 -8.57
C LYS A 139 4.44 -8.50 -7.08
N MET A 140 4.67 -7.24 -6.69
CA MET A 140 4.83 -6.87 -5.28
C MET A 140 3.52 -6.97 -4.51
N ILE A 141 2.40 -6.54 -5.10
CA ILE A 141 1.05 -6.71 -4.53
C ILE A 141 0.75 -8.20 -4.30
N ALA A 142 1.04 -9.06 -5.29
CA ALA A 142 0.77 -10.49 -5.22
C ALA A 142 1.58 -11.24 -4.14
N ARG A 143 2.64 -10.65 -3.62
CA ARG A 143 3.39 -11.23 -2.47
C ARG A 143 2.64 -11.12 -1.15
N HIS A 144 1.72 -10.17 -1.04
CA HIS A 144 1.02 -9.86 0.20
C HIS A 144 -0.50 -10.07 0.11
N ILE A 145 -1.05 -9.97 -1.09
CA ILE A 145 -2.48 -10.07 -1.35
C ILE A 145 -2.70 -11.16 -2.40
N ARG A 146 -3.64 -12.05 -2.15
CA ARG A 146 -3.95 -13.16 -3.06
C ARG A 146 -4.57 -12.63 -4.36
N PRO A 147 -4.02 -12.98 -5.55
CA PRO A 147 -4.70 -12.71 -6.80
C PRO A 147 -5.95 -13.58 -6.98
N GLU A 148 -7.02 -13.03 -7.53
CA GLU A 148 -8.25 -13.80 -7.85
C GLU A 148 -7.98 -14.82 -8.95
N ASN A 149 -7.16 -14.47 -9.94
CA ASN A 149 -6.74 -15.37 -11.01
C ASN A 149 -5.20 -15.42 -11.11
N PRO A 150 -4.55 -16.36 -10.39
CA PRO A 150 -3.07 -16.45 -10.34
C PRO A 150 -2.41 -16.65 -11.72
N GLU A 151 -3.05 -17.38 -12.63
CA GLU A 151 -2.45 -17.67 -13.94
C GLU A 151 -2.45 -16.45 -14.86
N MET A 152 -3.52 -15.65 -14.83
CA MET A 152 -3.55 -14.38 -15.56
C MET A 152 -2.53 -13.38 -15.00
N GLU A 153 -2.44 -13.28 -13.69
CA GLU A 153 -1.53 -12.35 -13.03
C GLU A 153 -0.06 -12.70 -13.31
N LYS A 154 0.32 -13.99 -13.30
CA LYS A 154 1.68 -14.44 -13.66
C LYS A 154 2.12 -13.97 -15.06
N LYS A 155 1.20 -13.90 -16.03
CA LYS A 155 1.51 -13.38 -17.38
C LYS A 155 1.82 -11.89 -17.34
N ARG A 156 1.10 -11.12 -16.53
CA ARG A 156 1.27 -9.66 -16.38
C ARG A 156 2.52 -9.29 -15.59
N PHE A 157 2.96 -10.15 -14.66
CA PHE A 157 4.20 -9.94 -13.90
C PHE A 157 5.47 -9.96 -14.74
N LYS A 158 5.40 -10.47 -15.98
CA LYS A 158 6.56 -10.50 -16.89
C LYS A 158 6.89 -9.14 -17.49
N ASP A 159 6.02 -8.17 -17.39
CA ASP A 159 6.30 -6.79 -17.76
C ASP A 159 7.24 -6.14 -16.73
N GLU A 160 8.52 -6.46 -16.86
CA GLU A 160 9.57 -6.17 -15.86
C GLU A 160 10.12 -4.75 -15.97
N ASN A 161 9.35 -3.77 -16.31
CA ASN A 161 9.84 -2.40 -16.24
C ASN A 161 9.51 -1.77 -14.87
N PRO A 162 10.40 -1.90 -13.86
CA PRO A 162 10.15 -1.28 -12.56
C PRO A 162 10.06 0.22 -12.80
N ARG A 163 8.97 0.82 -12.35
CA ARG A 163 8.86 2.28 -12.35
C ARG A 163 10.08 2.83 -11.63
N PRO A 164 10.89 3.73 -12.24
CA PRO A 164 11.97 4.36 -11.52
C PRO A 164 11.39 5.02 -10.29
N LEU A 165 11.89 4.64 -9.11
CA LEU A 165 11.57 5.35 -7.88
C LEU A 165 11.82 6.83 -8.15
N PRO A 166 10.91 7.74 -7.77
CA PRO A 166 11.18 9.16 -7.83
C PRO A 166 12.52 9.37 -7.14
N LYS A 167 13.51 9.89 -7.88
CA LYS A 167 14.80 10.24 -7.29
C LYS A 167 14.48 11.22 -6.19
N LEU A 168 14.71 10.83 -4.94
CA LEU A 168 14.73 11.75 -3.83
C LEU A 168 15.76 12.81 -4.21
N GLU A 169 15.28 13.93 -4.67
CA GLU A 169 16.11 15.08 -4.96
C GLU A 169 16.71 15.50 -3.63
N LYS A 170 18.00 15.24 -3.47
CA LYS A 170 18.75 15.67 -2.29
C LYS A 170 18.54 17.16 -2.18
N ASP A 171 17.92 17.58 -1.10
CA ASP A 171 17.57 18.95 -0.76
C ASP A 171 18.54 19.98 -1.32
N ASN A 172 18.15 20.62 -2.38
CA ASN A 172 18.73 21.88 -2.75
C ASN A 172 17.98 22.96 -1.95
N LYS A 173 18.62 23.46 -0.93
CA LYS A 173 18.10 24.41 0.08
C LYS A 173 17.49 25.71 -0.47
N ASN A 174 17.27 25.84 -1.78
CA ASN A 174 16.86 27.11 -2.41
C ASN A 174 15.67 27.05 -3.35
N SER A 175 14.82 26.02 -3.33
CA SER A 175 13.59 26.01 -4.12
C SER A 175 12.36 25.84 -3.23
N ARG A 176 11.92 26.96 -2.68
CA ARG A 176 10.55 27.11 -2.15
C ARG A 176 9.61 27.40 -3.32
N LYS A 177 9.21 26.40 -4.09
CA LYS A 177 7.97 26.41 -4.91
C LYS A 177 7.86 25.06 -5.62
N ASP A 178 6.66 24.44 -5.48
CA ASP A 178 6.17 23.23 -6.16
C ASP A 178 6.36 21.89 -5.41
N HIS A 179 5.63 21.74 -4.29
CA HIS A 179 5.66 20.56 -3.44
C HIS A 179 4.37 19.74 -3.46
N THR A 180 3.89 19.29 -4.60
CA THR A 180 2.67 18.47 -4.62
C THR A 180 2.90 16.96 -4.71
N GLY A 181 4.10 16.50 -5.02
CA GLY A 181 4.38 15.07 -5.22
C GLY A 181 5.26 14.39 -4.17
N GLN A 182 6.00 15.15 -3.37
CA GLN A 182 7.10 14.62 -2.56
C GLN A 182 6.76 14.21 -1.13
N VAL A 183 5.62 14.63 -0.59
CA VAL A 183 5.33 14.52 0.84
C VAL A 183 4.81 13.13 1.25
N ILE A 184 4.40 12.30 0.32
CA ILE A 184 3.75 11.01 0.64
C ILE A 184 4.76 9.92 1.01
N GLY A 185 5.97 9.94 0.45
CA GLY A 185 7.01 8.92 0.70
C GLY A 185 7.55 8.90 2.14
N GLU A 186 7.73 10.06 2.75
CA GLU A 186 8.27 10.17 4.11
C GLU A 186 7.27 9.84 5.22
N LEU A 187 5.97 9.94 4.90
CA LEU A 187 4.90 9.77 5.88
C LEU A 187 4.71 8.35 6.39
N PHE A 188 5.14 7.36 5.65
CA PHE A 188 4.96 5.95 5.98
C PHE A 188 6.24 5.26 6.46
N SER A 189 7.39 5.95 6.44
CA SER A 189 8.67 5.41 6.92
C SER A 189 8.79 5.40 8.45
N SER A 190 8.01 6.22 9.16
CA SER A 190 8.10 6.40 10.62
C SER A 190 7.06 5.59 11.41
N ALA A 191 6.24 4.76 10.75
CA ALA A 191 5.21 3.94 11.39
C ALA A 191 5.58 2.43 11.45
N SER A 192 6.88 2.14 11.55
CA SER A 192 7.41 0.77 11.74
C SER A 192 8.05 0.64 13.11
#